data_2ba02fc2c9e9100b4b4b7d15a6a419d8
#
_entry.id   2ba02fc2c9e9100b4b4b7d15a6a419d8
#
_cell.length_a   1.000
_cell.length_b   1.000
_cell.length_c   1.000
_cell.angle_alpha   90.00
_cell.angle_beta   90.00
_cell.angle_gamma   90.00
#
_symmetry.space_group_name_H-M   'P 1'
#
loop_
_entity.id
_entity.type
_entity.pdbx_description
1 polymer ?
#
loop_
_entity_poly.entity_id
_entity_poly.type
_entity_poly.pdbx_seq_one_letter_code
_entity_poly.pdbx_strand_id
1 'polypeptide(L)'
;SCPNSGVSVDFGCTELEWCGIIRICMSMLQVGDSMRIDVLGVGFDNVTMEEAIDRGMELLHSQGCHYVVTPNPEIVEVFRENPAACRAVNGADLVLPDGVGVIKGARMLGTPLKEKTPGIEFAAGLMERMAREGMSLYLLGAKPGVAKMAGEKLAQAHPGLRIAGTHDGYFHEDAPVVEEIRQSGADAVFVCLGAPKQELWMEKNGPATGARLLCGLGGSLDIF
;
A
#
# COMPACT_ATOMS: atom_id res chain seq x y z
N SER A 1 -38.85 1.67 -55.62
CA SER A 1 -39.43 0.51 -54.94
C SER A 1 -38.30 -0.47 -54.54
N CYS A 2 -37.86 -0.46 -53.35
CA CYS A 2 -37.04 -1.50 -52.72
C CYS A 2 -37.84 -2.14 -51.60
N PRO A 3 -37.84 -3.45 -51.47
CA PRO A 3 -38.53 -4.11 -50.35
C PRO A 3 -37.65 -4.18 -49.14
N ASN A 4 -38.21 -3.82 -48.04
CA ASN A 4 -37.70 -3.93 -46.67
C ASN A 4 -37.83 -5.38 -46.23
N SER A 5 -36.72 -6.10 -45.97
CA SER A 5 -36.75 -7.40 -45.31
C SER A 5 -36.19 -7.22 -43.90
N GLY A 6 -37.07 -6.98 -42.96
CA GLY A 6 -36.77 -7.00 -41.54
C GLY A 6 -36.55 -8.42 -41.04
N VAL A 7 -35.34 -8.71 -40.56
CA VAL A 7 -35.06 -9.89 -39.75
C VAL A 7 -35.21 -9.47 -38.27
N SER A 8 -36.32 -9.88 -37.66
CA SER A 8 -36.49 -9.79 -36.21
C SER A 8 -35.72 -10.95 -35.56
N VAL A 9 -34.67 -10.65 -34.84
CA VAL A 9 -34.01 -11.62 -33.97
C VAL A 9 -34.70 -11.55 -32.60
N ASP A 10 -35.51 -12.58 -32.34
CA ASP A 10 -36.18 -12.74 -31.05
C ASP A 10 -35.18 -13.29 -30.03
N PHE A 11 -34.64 -12.41 -29.18
CA PHE A 11 -33.84 -12.81 -28.03
C PHE A 11 -34.80 -13.11 -26.86
N GLY A 12 -35.29 -14.33 -26.83
CA GLY A 12 -36.07 -14.86 -25.70
C GLY A 12 -35.21 -15.10 -24.47
N CYS A 13 -34.76 -14.04 -23.80
CA CYS A 13 -34.19 -14.12 -22.47
C CYS A 13 -35.14 -13.40 -21.50
N THR A 14 -35.63 -14.11 -20.48
CA THR A 14 -36.54 -13.57 -19.46
C THR A 14 -35.79 -12.61 -18.54
N GLU A 15 -36.41 -11.55 -18.03
CA GLU A 15 -35.83 -10.56 -17.11
C GLU A 15 -35.15 -11.19 -15.87
N LEU A 16 -35.51 -12.41 -15.51
CA LEU A 16 -34.94 -13.18 -14.41
C LEU A 16 -33.53 -13.72 -14.72
N GLU A 17 -33.22 -14.02 -15.97
CA GLU A 17 -31.88 -14.50 -16.38
C GLU A 17 -30.85 -13.35 -16.41
N TRP A 18 -31.26 -12.16 -16.83
CA TRP A 18 -30.42 -10.96 -16.75
C TRP A 18 -30.10 -10.56 -15.31
N CYS A 19 -31.06 -10.70 -14.40
CA CYS A 19 -30.83 -10.44 -12.98
C CYS A 19 -29.85 -11.45 -12.37
N GLY A 20 -29.87 -12.71 -12.80
CA GLY A 20 -28.91 -13.76 -12.42
C GLY A 20 -27.49 -13.51 -12.95
N ILE A 21 -27.35 -13.13 -14.21
CA ILE A 21 -26.06 -12.85 -14.84
C ILE A 21 -25.43 -11.59 -14.27
N ILE A 22 -26.21 -10.53 -14.04
CA ILE A 22 -25.72 -9.29 -13.39
C ILE A 22 -25.31 -9.59 -11.95
N ARG A 23 -26.04 -10.43 -11.21
CA ARG A 23 -25.71 -10.85 -9.85
C ARG A 23 -24.45 -11.71 -9.79
N ILE A 24 -24.23 -12.61 -10.77
CA ILE A 24 -23.01 -13.42 -10.90
C ILE A 24 -21.81 -12.56 -11.33
N CYS A 25 -22.00 -11.62 -12.27
CA CYS A 25 -20.95 -10.64 -12.61
C CYS A 25 -20.62 -9.73 -11.41
N MET A 26 -21.59 -9.25 -10.66
CA MET A 26 -21.35 -8.45 -9.46
C MET A 26 -20.75 -9.28 -8.32
N SER A 27 -21.05 -10.59 -8.21
CA SER A 27 -20.43 -11.46 -7.20
C SER A 27 -19.00 -11.92 -7.59
N MET A 28 -18.65 -11.93 -8.88
CA MET A 28 -17.29 -12.17 -9.35
C MET A 28 -16.39 -10.92 -9.31
N LEU A 29 -17.00 -9.72 -9.18
CA LEU A 29 -16.29 -8.45 -8.96
C LEU A 29 -16.10 -8.12 -7.46
N GLN A 30 -16.52 -8.99 -6.55
CA GLN A 30 -16.37 -8.80 -5.09
C GLN A 30 -15.25 -9.67 -4.51
N VAL A 31 -14.10 -9.76 -5.18
CA VAL A 31 -12.86 -10.17 -4.54
C VAL A 31 -11.98 -8.92 -4.40
N GLY A 32 -12.14 -8.23 -3.27
CA GLY A 32 -11.09 -7.38 -2.73
C GLY A 32 -10.94 -5.94 -3.27
N ASP A 33 -11.93 -5.37 -3.97
CA ASP A 33 -11.86 -3.95 -4.36
C ASP A 33 -12.54 -3.08 -3.29
N SER A 34 -11.78 -2.67 -2.29
CA SER A 34 -12.19 -1.51 -1.47
C SER A 34 -12.23 -0.31 -2.42
N MET A 35 -13.41 0.29 -2.58
CA MET A 35 -13.61 1.42 -3.50
C MET A 35 -12.70 2.57 -3.05
N ARG A 36 -11.60 2.82 -3.80
CA ARG A 36 -10.69 3.92 -3.54
C ARG A 36 -11.35 5.25 -3.84
N ILE A 37 -11.07 6.22 -3.01
CA ILE A 37 -11.51 7.61 -3.16
C ILE A 37 -10.41 8.41 -3.81
N ASP A 38 -10.67 8.94 -4.99
CA ASP A 38 -9.73 9.80 -5.70
C ASP A 38 -9.61 11.17 -5.04
N VAL A 39 -8.38 11.55 -4.71
CA VAL A 39 -8.03 12.89 -4.28
C VAL A 39 -6.89 13.39 -5.15
N LEU A 40 -7.21 14.22 -6.12
CA LEU A 40 -6.26 14.85 -7.04
C LEU A 40 -5.40 13.83 -7.84
N GLY A 41 -5.99 12.71 -8.25
CA GLY A 41 -5.35 11.66 -9.05
C GLY A 41 -4.69 10.55 -8.22
N VAL A 42 -4.76 10.62 -6.90
CA VAL A 42 -4.35 9.54 -5.98
C VAL A 42 -5.58 8.87 -5.40
N GLY A 43 -5.71 7.56 -5.61
CA GLY A 43 -6.79 6.73 -5.10
C GLY A 43 -6.49 6.24 -3.69
N PHE A 44 -7.18 6.78 -2.68
CA PHE A 44 -7.02 6.39 -1.28
C PHE A 44 -8.01 5.30 -0.87
N ASP A 45 -7.52 4.29 -0.17
CA ASP A 45 -8.37 3.26 0.44
C ASP A 45 -9.20 3.87 1.58
N ASN A 46 -10.53 3.66 1.52
CA ASN A 46 -11.47 4.22 2.50
C ASN A 46 -11.62 3.30 3.71
N VAL A 47 -10.59 3.26 4.54
CA VAL A 47 -10.46 2.37 5.69
C VAL A 47 -10.26 3.15 6.99
N THR A 48 -10.63 2.52 8.13
CA THR A 48 -10.21 2.96 9.46
C THR A 48 -8.79 2.47 9.75
N MET A 49 -8.16 2.96 10.83
CA MET A 49 -6.83 2.49 11.24
C MET A 49 -6.82 0.97 11.53
N GLU A 50 -7.84 0.47 12.23
CA GLU A 50 -7.97 -0.96 12.53
C GLU A 50 -8.10 -1.79 11.24
N GLU A 51 -8.99 -1.37 10.32
CA GLU A 51 -9.16 -2.01 9.01
C GLU A 51 -7.85 -1.98 8.18
N ALA A 52 -7.08 -0.88 8.27
CA ALA A 52 -5.78 -0.76 7.60
C ALA A 52 -4.76 -1.76 8.15
N ILE A 53 -4.67 -1.88 9.48
CA ILE A 53 -3.76 -2.84 10.14
C ILE A 53 -4.16 -4.27 9.81
N ASP A 54 -5.47 -4.61 9.86
CA ASP A 54 -5.98 -5.92 9.46
C ASP A 54 -5.58 -6.24 8.02
N ARG A 55 -5.77 -5.29 7.09
CA ARG A 55 -5.38 -5.46 5.69
C ARG A 55 -3.87 -5.64 5.52
N GLY A 56 -3.05 -4.90 6.28
CA GLY A 56 -1.60 -5.08 6.30
C GLY A 56 -1.18 -6.49 6.72
N MET A 57 -1.83 -7.06 7.73
CA MET A 57 -1.60 -8.45 8.16
C MET A 57 -2.08 -9.47 7.12
N GLU A 58 -3.23 -9.24 6.48
CA GLU A 58 -3.69 -10.09 5.37
C GLU A 58 -2.66 -10.13 4.23
N LEU A 59 -2.09 -8.97 3.85
CA LEU A 59 -1.04 -8.88 2.84
C LEU A 59 0.22 -9.65 3.26
N LEU A 60 0.62 -9.56 4.54
CA LEU A 60 1.75 -10.34 5.09
C LEU A 60 1.52 -11.86 5.05
N HIS A 61 0.28 -12.32 5.17
CA HIS A 61 -0.05 -13.74 5.10
C HIS A 61 -0.31 -14.24 3.67
N SER A 62 -0.52 -13.33 2.73
CA SER A 62 -0.77 -13.67 1.32
C SER A 62 0.51 -14.07 0.59
N GLN A 63 0.35 -14.63 -0.61
CA GLN A 63 1.49 -14.92 -1.47
C GLN A 63 1.86 -13.69 -2.30
N GLY A 64 3.13 -13.56 -2.60
CA GLY A 64 3.65 -12.47 -3.41
C GLY A 64 4.31 -11.38 -2.59
N CYS A 65 4.60 -10.28 -3.23
CA CYS A 65 5.17 -9.09 -2.63
C CYS A 65 4.17 -7.94 -2.80
N HIS A 66 3.78 -7.34 -1.71
CA HIS A 66 2.81 -6.26 -1.64
C HIS A 66 3.46 -4.99 -1.12
N TYR A 67 2.87 -3.84 -1.41
CA TYR A 67 3.36 -2.62 -0.80
C TYR A 67 2.26 -1.64 -0.41
N VAL A 68 2.51 -0.94 0.68
CA VAL A 68 1.65 0.07 1.30
C VAL A 68 2.34 1.42 1.19
N VAL A 69 1.56 2.44 0.85
CA VAL A 69 2.02 3.83 0.80
C VAL A 69 1.13 4.73 1.64
N THR A 70 1.71 5.79 2.18
CA THR A 70 1.03 6.69 3.12
C THR A 70 1.17 8.16 2.69
N PRO A 71 0.58 8.55 1.51
CA PRO A 71 0.76 9.90 1.01
C PRO A 71 0.02 10.94 1.84
N ASN A 72 0.74 12.01 2.17
CA ASN A 72 0.20 13.25 2.73
C ASN A 72 -0.09 14.27 1.61
N PRO A 73 -0.71 15.44 1.89
CA PRO A 73 -1.03 16.42 0.85
C PRO A 73 0.15 16.92 0.03
N GLU A 74 1.33 17.08 0.64
CA GLU A 74 2.55 17.52 -0.05
C GLU A 74 3.03 16.44 -1.02
N ILE A 75 2.95 15.20 -0.61
CA ILE A 75 3.32 14.03 -1.44
C ILE A 75 2.34 13.86 -2.60
N VAL A 76 1.02 14.08 -2.39
CA VAL A 76 0.02 14.08 -3.46
C VAL A 76 0.38 15.09 -4.56
N GLU A 77 0.83 16.29 -4.18
CA GLU A 77 1.25 17.30 -5.16
C GLU A 77 2.49 16.86 -5.95
N VAL A 78 3.47 16.24 -5.30
CA VAL A 78 4.64 15.65 -5.98
C VAL A 78 4.22 14.58 -6.99
N PHE A 79 3.22 13.76 -6.69
CA PHE A 79 2.74 12.72 -7.60
C PHE A 79 1.99 13.30 -8.81
N ARG A 80 1.28 14.42 -8.65
CA ARG A 80 0.64 15.11 -9.78
C ARG A 80 1.63 15.56 -10.84
N GLU A 81 2.83 15.98 -10.44
CA GLU A 81 3.90 16.43 -11.33
C GLU A 81 4.76 15.29 -11.88
N ASN A 82 4.65 14.09 -11.31
CA ASN A 82 5.44 12.92 -11.70
C ASN A 82 4.55 11.72 -12.08
N PRO A 83 4.27 11.51 -13.39
CA PRO A 83 3.41 10.40 -13.83
C PRO A 83 3.90 8.99 -13.46
N ALA A 84 5.21 8.78 -13.32
CA ALA A 84 5.74 7.49 -12.90
C ALA A 84 5.44 7.24 -11.42
N ALA A 85 5.66 8.24 -10.56
CA ALA A 85 5.31 8.15 -9.14
C ALA A 85 3.80 8.03 -8.92
N CYS A 86 2.98 8.74 -9.73
CA CYS A 86 1.53 8.61 -9.69
C CYS A 86 1.06 7.19 -10.03
N ARG A 87 1.69 6.52 -10.99
CA ARG A 87 1.41 5.11 -11.29
C ARG A 87 1.84 4.20 -10.15
N ALA A 88 3.04 4.39 -9.61
CA ALA A 88 3.54 3.59 -8.50
C ALA A 88 2.63 3.69 -7.27
N VAL A 89 2.20 4.89 -6.87
CA VAL A 89 1.30 5.04 -5.73
C VAL A 89 -0.07 4.41 -5.96
N ASN A 90 -0.65 4.58 -7.16
CA ASN A 90 -1.94 3.97 -7.48
C ASN A 90 -1.86 2.45 -7.70
N GLY A 91 -0.67 1.91 -7.97
CA GLY A 91 -0.39 0.48 -8.06
C GLY A 91 -0.17 -0.20 -6.70
N ALA A 92 -0.07 0.55 -5.61
CA ALA A 92 0.08 -0.02 -4.26
C ALA A 92 -1.15 -0.85 -3.85
N ASP A 93 -0.93 -1.90 -3.07
CA ASP A 93 -2.00 -2.76 -2.55
C ASP A 93 -2.86 -2.05 -1.49
N LEU A 94 -2.27 -1.06 -0.80
CA LEU A 94 -2.95 -0.24 0.18
C LEU A 94 -2.40 1.20 0.15
N VAL A 95 -3.29 2.19 -0.03
CA VAL A 95 -2.97 3.61 -0.07
C VAL A 95 -3.67 4.32 1.08
N LEU A 96 -2.92 4.68 2.11
CA LEU A 96 -3.47 5.22 3.36
C LEU A 96 -3.43 6.75 3.37
N PRO A 97 -4.54 7.42 3.75
CA PRO A 97 -4.59 8.87 3.82
C PRO A 97 -3.83 9.38 5.05
N ASP A 98 -2.61 9.88 4.85
CA ASP A 98 -1.81 10.49 5.90
C ASP A 98 -2.01 12.02 5.93
N GLY A 99 -2.49 12.50 7.04
CA GLY A 99 -2.68 13.92 7.27
C GLY A 99 -4.10 14.44 7.03
N VAL A 100 -4.45 15.45 7.83
CA VAL A 100 -5.78 16.09 7.85
C VAL A 100 -6.14 16.76 6.51
N GLY A 101 -5.14 17.15 5.73
CA GLY A 101 -5.35 17.82 4.44
C GLY A 101 -5.95 16.87 3.40
N VAL A 102 -5.56 15.60 3.36
CA VAL A 102 -6.16 14.58 2.48
C VAL A 102 -7.64 14.39 2.84
N ILE A 103 -7.96 14.25 4.14
CA ILE A 103 -9.33 14.10 4.62
C ILE A 103 -10.21 15.30 4.26
N LYS A 104 -9.68 16.52 4.43
CA LYS A 104 -10.40 17.76 4.04
C LYS A 104 -10.59 17.84 2.53
N GLY A 105 -9.57 17.48 1.74
CA GLY A 105 -9.63 17.43 0.28
C GLY A 105 -10.73 16.49 -0.20
N ALA A 106 -10.75 15.24 0.27
CA ALA A 106 -11.77 14.25 -0.04
C ALA A 106 -13.20 14.77 0.28
N ARG A 107 -13.37 15.40 1.46
CA ARG A 107 -14.66 16.00 1.85
C ARG A 107 -15.08 17.13 0.91
N MET A 108 -14.16 18.00 0.52
CA MET A 108 -14.45 19.11 -0.41
C MET A 108 -14.81 18.61 -1.80
N LEU A 109 -14.26 17.46 -2.22
CA LEU A 109 -14.59 16.79 -3.49
C LEU A 109 -15.91 16.00 -3.42
N GLY A 110 -16.58 15.95 -2.26
CA GLY A 110 -17.87 15.27 -2.08
C GLY A 110 -17.77 13.77 -1.79
N THR A 111 -16.58 13.23 -1.63
CA THR A 111 -16.31 11.80 -1.38
C THR A 111 -15.49 11.64 -0.09
N PRO A 112 -16.11 11.77 1.11
CA PRO A 112 -15.37 11.78 2.37
C PRO A 112 -14.71 10.44 2.67
N LEU A 113 -13.48 10.47 3.13
CA LEU A 113 -12.76 9.35 3.73
C LEU A 113 -13.22 9.13 5.19
N LYS A 114 -13.20 7.88 5.65
CA LYS A 114 -13.62 7.48 7.02
C LYS A 114 -12.80 8.21 8.09
N GLU A 115 -11.48 8.08 8.01
CA GLU A 115 -10.57 8.72 8.97
C GLU A 115 -9.16 8.94 8.38
N LYS A 116 -8.34 9.66 9.09
CA LYS A 116 -6.91 9.81 8.85
C LYS A 116 -6.18 8.56 9.35
N THR A 117 -5.31 7.97 8.51
CA THR A 117 -4.48 6.80 8.87
C THR A 117 -3.00 7.13 8.71
N PRO A 118 -2.37 7.81 9.72
CA PRO A 118 -0.97 8.19 9.63
C PRO A 118 -0.05 6.98 9.54
N GLY A 119 0.95 7.06 8.65
CA GLY A 119 1.88 5.96 8.40
C GLY A 119 2.60 5.48 9.66
N ILE A 120 2.96 6.38 10.58
CA ILE A 120 3.64 6.01 11.83
C ILE A 120 2.72 5.22 12.78
N GLU A 121 1.44 5.60 12.88
CA GLU A 121 0.46 4.90 13.72
C GLU A 121 0.11 3.53 13.11
N PHE A 122 -0.05 3.47 11.79
CA PHE A 122 -0.21 2.21 11.06
C PHE A 122 0.99 1.27 11.29
N ALA A 123 2.22 1.78 11.14
CA ALA A 123 3.44 1.02 11.36
C ALA A 123 3.53 0.48 12.80
N ALA A 124 3.18 1.29 13.81
CA ALA A 124 3.16 0.87 15.21
C ALA A 124 2.17 -0.29 15.45
N GLY A 125 0.94 -0.15 14.97
CA GLY A 125 -0.07 -1.21 15.10
C GLY A 125 0.30 -2.48 14.32
N LEU A 126 0.88 -2.34 13.13
CA LEU A 126 1.37 -3.47 12.35
C LEU A 126 2.50 -4.22 13.08
N MET A 127 3.50 -3.49 13.60
CA MET A 127 4.61 -4.07 14.38
C MET A 127 4.12 -4.81 15.63
N GLU A 128 3.10 -4.29 16.31
CA GLU A 128 2.52 -4.95 17.47
C GLU A 128 1.93 -6.33 17.11
N ARG A 129 1.22 -6.42 15.99
CA ARG A 129 0.67 -7.69 15.50
C ARG A 129 1.77 -8.63 14.99
N MET A 130 2.72 -8.12 14.22
CA MET A 130 3.90 -8.88 13.76
C MET A 130 4.68 -9.48 14.94
N ALA A 131 4.86 -8.71 16.02
CA ALA A 131 5.55 -9.19 17.23
C ALA A 131 4.83 -10.36 17.90
N ARG A 132 3.49 -10.34 17.95
CA ARG A 132 2.68 -11.45 18.48
C ARG A 132 2.85 -12.75 17.69
N GLU A 133 3.14 -12.64 16.40
CA GLU A 133 3.35 -13.78 15.49
C GLU A 133 4.83 -14.14 15.30
N GLY A 134 5.75 -13.43 15.98
CA GLY A 134 7.19 -13.67 15.87
C GLY A 134 7.80 -13.35 14.50
N MET A 135 7.16 -12.46 13.75
CA MET A 135 7.59 -12.04 12.42
C MET A 135 8.83 -11.15 12.46
N SER A 136 9.42 -10.94 11.30
CA SER A 136 10.67 -10.20 11.13
C SER A 136 10.51 -8.96 10.26
N LEU A 137 11.24 -7.90 10.63
CA LEU A 137 11.21 -6.59 10.01
C LEU A 137 12.61 -6.17 9.59
N TYR A 138 12.75 -5.65 8.36
CA TYR A 138 13.93 -4.96 7.88
C TYR A 138 13.68 -3.46 7.80
N LEU A 139 14.66 -2.64 8.19
CA LEU A 139 14.54 -1.17 8.14
C LEU A 139 15.49 -0.62 7.08
N LEU A 140 14.90 0.03 6.05
CA LEU A 140 15.64 0.63 4.94
C LEU A 140 15.41 2.13 4.91
N GLY A 141 16.45 2.91 5.09
CA GLY A 141 16.36 4.36 4.91
C GLY A 141 17.00 5.19 6.01
N ALA A 142 16.65 6.48 6.03
CA ALA A 142 17.20 7.51 6.89
C ALA A 142 18.72 7.71 6.73
N LYS A 143 19.34 8.51 7.62
CA LYS A 143 20.78 8.75 7.60
C LYS A 143 21.56 7.55 8.15
N PRO A 144 22.87 7.42 7.82
CA PRO A 144 23.71 6.37 8.38
C PRO A 144 23.62 6.30 9.90
N GLY A 145 23.36 5.09 10.42
CA GLY A 145 23.21 4.82 11.84
C GLY A 145 21.80 4.99 12.40
N VAL A 146 20.91 5.78 11.79
CA VAL A 146 19.54 6.02 12.28
C VAL A 146 18.71 4.75 12.23
N ALA A 147 18.68 4.04 11.10
CA ALA A 147 17.95 2.78 10.96
C ALA A 147 18.39 1.73 12.00
N LYS A 148 19.68 1.66 12.31
CA LYS A 148 20.21 0.76 13.35
C LYS A 148 19.69 1.14 14.75
N MET A 149 19.77 2.42 15.11
CA MET A 149 19.27 2.91 16.41
C MET A 149 17.75 2.69 16.55
N ALA A 150 17.00 2.98 15.48
CA ALA A 150 15.56 2.70 15.45
C ALA A 150 15.29 1.20 15.65
N GLY A 151 16.02 0.32 14.97
CA GLY A 151 15.89 -1.14 15.12
C GLY A 151 16.14 -1.63 16.55
N GLU A 152 17.18 -1.09 17.23
CA GLU A 152 17.46 -1.42 18.62
C GLU A 152 16.32 -1.00 19.56
N LYS A 153 15.75 0.20 19.37
CA LYS A 153 14.60 0.68 20.17
C LYS A 153 13.33 -0.13 19.88
N LEU A 154 13.04 -0.40 18.61
CA LEU A 154 11.86 -1.17 18.22
C LEU A 154 11.91 -2.61 18.73
N ALA A 155 13.07 -3.26 18.74
CA ALA A 155 13.24 -4.59 19.33
C ALA A 155 12.96 -4.60 20.83
N GLN A 156 13.28 -3.50 21.54
CA GLN A 156 12.96 -3.35 22.96
C GLN A 156 11.48 -3.04 23.21
N ALA A 157 10.88 -2.19 22.37
CA ALA A 157 9.48 -1.77 22.50
C ALA A 157 8.49 -2.88 22.10
N HIS A 158 8.87 -3.76 21.17
CA HIS A 158 8.03 -4.84 20.65
C HIS A 158 8.66 -6.22 20.89
N PRO A 159 8.63 -6.76 22.12
CA PRO A 159 9.13 -8.10 22.39
C PRO A 159 8.44 -9.15 21.50
N GLY A 160 9.23 -9.92 20.76
CA GLY A 160 8.74 -10.88 19.76
C GLY A 160 8.92 -10.44 18.31
N LEU A 161 9.06 -9.13 18.04
CA LEU A 161 9.44 -8.63 16.71
C LEU A 161 10.94 -8.84 16.48
N ARG A 162 11.30 -9.53 15.43
CA ARG A 162 12.70 -9.76 15.07
C ARG A 162 13.17 -8.72 14.06
N ILE A 163 14.14 -7.88 14.42
CA ILE A 163 14.79 -7.00 13.45
C ILE A 163 15.78 -7.84 12.62
N ALA A 164 15.43 -8.09 11.37
CA ALA A 164 16.19 -8.94 10.46
C ALA A 164 17.44 -8.24 9.88
N GLY A 165 17.42 -6.92 9.80
CA GLY A 165 18.53 -6.11 9.32
C GLY A 165 18.15 -4.64 9.20
N THR A 166 19.16 -3.81 8.90
CA THR A 166 18.99 -2.37 8.71
C THR A 166 19.97 -1.86 7.68
N HIS A 167 19.53 -0.96 6.79
CA HIS A 167 20.40 -0.27 5.84
C HIS A 167 20.00 1.20 5.76
N ASP A 168 20.96 2.10 5.61
CA ASP A 168 20.64 3.53 5.43
C ASP A 168 20.13 3.85 4.01
N GLY A 169 19.64 5.08 3.80
CA GLY A 169 19.03 5.50 2.54
C GLY A 169 20.02 6.07 1.51
N TYR A 170 21.33 6.04 1.78
CA TYR A 170 22.39 6.69 0.99
C TYR A 170 23.19 5.71 0.12
N PHE A 171 22.51 4.81 -0.54
CA PHE A 171 23.09 3.88 -1.50
C PHE A 171 22.97 4.39 -2.93
N HIS A 172 23.90 3.98 -3.80
CA HIS A 172 23.93 4.35 -5.22
C HIS A 172 23.38 3.25 -6.13
N GLU A 173 23.49 2.00 -5.71
CA GLU A 173 23.01 0.83 -6.45
C GLU A 173 21.96 0.08 -5.66
N ASP A 174 20.84 -0.23 -6.30
CA ASP A 174 19.74 -0.97 -5.66
C ASP A 174 20.11 -2.43 -5.40
N ALA A 175 20.84 -3.07 -6.33
CA ALA A 175 21.04 -4.52 -6.35
C ALA A 175 21.70 -5.08 -5.07
N PRO A 176 22.76 -4.48 -4.50
CA PRO A 176 23.35 -4.96 -3.25
C PRO A 176 22.38 -4.90 -2.07
N VAL A 177 21.59 -3.80 -1.99
CA VAL A 177 20.61 -3.60 -0.91
C VAL A 177 19.46 -4.59 -1.02
N VAL A 178 18.96 -4.82 -2.23
CA VAL A 178 17.93 -5.83 -2.50
C VAL A 178 18.41 -7.22 -2.10
N GLU A 179 19.64 -7.58 -2.44
CA GLU A 179 20.21 -8.89 -2.09
C GLU A 179 20.41 -9.03 -0.57
N GLU A 180 20.84 -7.96 0.12
CA GLU A 180 20.94 -7.96 1.59
C GLU A 180 19.57 -8.19 2.24
N ILE A 181 18.51 -7.49 1.79
CA ILE A 181 17.16 -7.69 2.28
C ILE A 181 16.71 -9.13 2.01
N ARG A 182 16.94 -9.65 0.80
CA ARG A 182 16.58 -11.02 0.44
C ARG A 182 17.27 -12.06 1.33
N GLN A 183 18.56 -11.88 1.62
CA GLN A 183 19.34 -12.77 2.48
C GLN A 183 18.91 -12.70 3.95
N SER A 184 18.38 -11.55 4.40
CA SER A 184 17.88 -11.39 5.76
C SER A 184 16.64 -12.24 6.05
N GLY A 185 15.89 -12.62 5.01
CA GLY A 185 14.64 -13.36 5.12
C GLY A 185 13.55 -12.60 5.88
N ALA A 186 13.55 -11.26 5.79
CA ALA A 186 12.55 -10.43 6.45
C ALA A 186 11.15 -10.67 5.88
N ASP A 187 10.13 -10.74 6.75
CA ASP A 187 8.73 -10.83 6.36
C ASP A 187 8.23 -9.48 5.83
N ALA A 188 8.64 -8.37 6.46
CA ALA A 188 8.33 -7.01 6.04
C ALA A 188 9.56 -6.12 5.94
N VAL A 189 9.44 -5.05 5.12
CA VAL A 189 10.45 -3.99 4.98
C VAL A 189 9.78 -2.63 5.19
N PHE A 190 10.27 -1.85 6.14
CA PHE A 190 9.91 -0.43 6.22
C PHE A 190 10.88 0.39 5.38
N VAL A 191 10.33 1.06 4.37
CA VAL A 191 11.09 1.84 3.38
C VAL A 191 10.93 3.32 3.69
N CYS A 192 12.03 3.96 4.10
CA CYS A 192 12.08 5.35 4.55
C CYS A 192 13.07 6.16 3.70
N LEU A 193 12.85 6.16 2.38
CA LEU A 193 13.71 6.85 1.40
C LEU A 193 13.17 8.23 0.99
N GLY A 194 11.95 8.57 1.48
CA GLY A 194 11.21 9.76 1.07
C GLY A 194 10.52 9.62 -0.28
N ALA A 195 9.41 10.36 -0.45
CA ALA A 195 8.67 10.39 -1.71
C ALA A 195 9.38 11.32 -2.74
N PRO A 196 9.36 11.03 -4.05
CA PRO A 196 8.74 9.84 -4.67
C PRO A 196 9.70 8.63 -4.77
N LYS A 197 10.92 8.73 -4.19
CA LYS A 197 11.96 7.71 -4.33
C LYS A 197 11.50 6.36 -3.76
N GLN A 198 10.85 6.35 -2.59
CA GLN A 198 10.43 5.12 -1.93
C GLN A 198 9.35 4.38 -2.72
N GLU A 199 8.36 5.05 -3.30
CA GLU A 199 7.28 4.44 -4.08
C GLU A 199 7.84 3.78 -5.35
N LEU A 200 8.68 4.50 -6.08
CA LEU A 200 9.36 3.99 -7.27
C LEU A 200 10.30 2.83 -6.95
N TRP A 201 11.00 2.89 -5.81
CA TRP A 201 11.91 1.83 -5.37
C TRP A 201 11.13 0.56 -4.99
N MET A 202 10.02 0.68 -4.26
CA MET A 202 9.17 -0.45 -3.87
C MET A 202 8.54 -1.13 -5.07
N GLU A 203 7.96 -0.36 -6.00
CA GLU A 203 7.38 -0.88 -7.24
C GLU A 203 8.42 -1.68 -8.05
N LYS A 204 9.63 -1.11 -8.22
CA LYS A 204 10.70 -1.71 -9.03
C LYS A 204 11.36 -2.91 -8.39
N ASN A 205 11.70 -2.80 -7.11
CA ASN A 205 12.62 -3.71 -6.43
C ASN A 205 11.90 -4.66 -5.44
N GLY A 206 10.70 -4.33 -5.00
CA GLY A 206 9.96 -5.09 -4.00
C GLY A 206 9.93 -6.59 -4.25
N PRO A 207 9.50 -7.05 -5.45
CA PRO A 207 9.44 -8.50 -5.73
C PRO A 207 10.77 -9.24 -5.59
N ALA A 208 11.89 -8.56 -5.83
CA ALA A 208 13.24 -9.15 -5.74
C ALA A 208 13.77 -9.24 -4.29
N THR A 209 13.17 -8.50 -3.34
CA THR A 209 13.57 -8.55 -1.92
C THR A 209 13.19 -9.85 -1.24
N GLY A 210 12.19 -10.56 -1.75
CA GLY A 210 11.62 -11.76 -1.11
C GLY A 210 10.71 -11.46 0.09
N ALA A 211 10.60 -10.20 0.52
CA ALA A 211 9.66 -9.80 1.56
C ALA A 211 8.21 -9.83 1.05
N ARG A 212 7.27 -10.09 1.94
CA ARG A 212 5.84 -10.13 1.60
C ARG A 212 5.20 -8.76 1.61
N LEU A 213 5.69 -7.85 2.45
CA LEU A 213 5.13 -6.52 2.59
C LEU A 213 6.23 -5.47 2.67
N LEU A 214 6.12 -4.43 1.84
CA LEU A 214 6.91 -3.21 1.95
C LEU A 214 6.01 -2.04 2.36
N CYS A 215 6.46 -1.20 3.31
CA CYS A 215 5.69 -0.03 3.74
C CYS A 215 6.53 1.22 3.53
N GLY A 216 6.04 2.14 2.68
CA GLY A 216 6.64 3.45 2.46
C GLY A 216 6.23 4.42 3.56
N LEU A 217 7.16 4.73 4.48
CA LEU A 217 6.87 5.47 5.71
C LEU A 217 7.60 6.81 5.83
N GLY A 218 8.25 7.28 4.75
CA GLY A 218 8.93 8.58 4.73
C GLY A 218 9.99 8.72 5.81
N GLY A 219 9.89 9.77 6.62
CA GLY A 219 10.85 10.06 7.70
C GLY A 219 10.60 9.34 9.03
N SER A 220 9.75 8.30 9.09
CA SER A 220 9.33 7.69 10.36
C SER A 220 10.48 7.07 11.17
N LEU A 221 11.58 6.65 10.54
CA LEU A 221 12.75 6.11 11.26
C LEU A 221 13.44 7.15 12.17
N ASP A 222 13.29 8.44 11.87
CA ASP A 222 13.84 9.51 12.72
C ASP A 222 12.97 9.72 14.00
N ILE A 223 11.76 9.13 14.05
CA ILE A 223 10.80 9.27 15.16
C ILE A 223 10.85 8.04 16.08
N PHE A 224 11.09 6.84 15.53
CA PHE A 224 11.28 5.61 16.29
C PHE A 224 12.59 5.62 17.06
#